data_d0d48f33e8d2ccfb860c74bf58c66015
#
_entry.id   d0d48f33e8d2ccfb860c74bf58c66015
#
_cell.length_a   1.000
_cell.length_b   1.000
_cell.length_c   1.000
_cell.angle_alpha   90.00
_cell.angle_beta   90.00
_cell.angle_gamma   90.00
#
_symmetry.space_group_name_H-M   'P 1'
#
loop_
_entity.id
_entity.type
_entity.pdbx_description
1 polymer ?
#
loop_
_entity_poly.entity_id
_entity_poly.type
_entity_poly.pdbx_seq_one_letter_code
_entity_poly.pdbx_strand_id
1 'polypeptide(L)'
;DFGVHPITLSKWLRRADTDEGARPATASGESAELREARKRIRLLEQENEVLRRAAAYLSQANLPKMMYPLVRELAAAAAPHRVPVAVTCRVLGLARQPYYRWLASPVTGSDLAEAYRANALFDAHRDDPEFGHRFLLDEARAAGESMAERTAWRICRDNGWWSAFGKRRGRGKNAKAGPPVHDDLVRRDFTAAGPNRLWLTDITEHATGEGKLYLCAVKDVYSSRIVGYSIDARMKSSLAVRALESAVARRGQVAGCTVHSDRGSQFRSRKFVSVLARHDLVGSMGRVGAAGDNAAMESFFALLQKNVLDRRTWATRQELRIAIVTWIERTYHRRRRQRRLARLTPVEYETIMIPAAALAA
;
A
#
# COMPACT_ATOMS: atom_id res chain seq x y z
N ASP A 1 4.54 -95.21 -17.43
CA ASP A 1 4.86 -94.15 -16.49
C ASP A 1 5.68 -93.11 -17.22
N PHE A 2 5.08 -91.91 -17.52
CA PHE A 2 5.68 -90.91 -18.37
C PHE A 2 6.51 -89.86 -17.57
N GLY A 3 6.79 -90.12 -16.29
CA GLY A 3 7.66 -89.29 -15.46
C GLY A 3 7.14 -87.86 -15.21
N VAL A 4 5.88 -87.61 -15.49
CA VAL A 4 5.25 -86.29 -15.34
C VAL A 4 4.32 -86.31 -14.12
N HIS A 5 4.54 -85.37 -13.21
CA HIS A 5 3.71 -85.22 -12.01
C HIS A 5 2.24 -84.97 -12.38
N PRO A 6 1.25 -85.63 -11.75
CA PRO A 6 -0.18 -85.50 -12.06
C PRO A 6 -0.70 -84.05 -12.13
N ILE A 7 -0.17 -83.17 -11.30
CA ILE A 7 -0.52 -81.70 -11.30
C ILE A 7 -0.04 -81.00 -12.58
N THR A 8 1.12 -81.41 -13.10
CA THR A 8 1.67 -80.85 -14.33
C THR A 8 0.85 -81.31 -15.56
N LEU A 9 0.48 -82.56 -15.60
CA LEU A 9 -0.38 -83.10 -16.61
C LEU A 9 -1.77 -82.45 -16.61
N SER A 10 -2.37 -82.27 -15.42
CA SER A 10 -3.64 -81.56 -15.25
C SER A 10 -3.59 -80.11 -15.70
N LYS A 11 -2.44 -79.45 -15.53
CA LYS A 11 -2.23 -78.06 -16.03
C LYS A 11 -2.12 -78.03 -17.55
N TRP A 12 -1.46 -79.01 -18.13
CA TRP A 12 -1.33 -79.09 -19.59
C TRP A 12 -2.66 -79.49 -20.28
N LEU A 13 -3.41 -80.39 -19.71
CA LEU A 13 -4.76 -80.74 -20.20
C LEU A 13 -5.71 -79.56 -20.14
N ARG A 14 -5.72 -78.82 -19.02
CA ARG A 14 -6.50 -77.55 -18.90
C ARG A 14 -6.08 -76.49 -19.90
N ARG A 15 -4.80 -76.45 -20.29
CA ARG A 15 -4.28 -75.53 -21.28
C ARG A 15 -4.69 -75.95 -22.72
N ALA A 16 -4.62 -77.22 -23.02
CA ALA A 16 -5.10 -77.78 -24.26
C ALA A 16 -6.60 -77.54 -24.41
N ASP A 17 -7.43 -77.84 -23.39
CA ASP A 17 -8.87 -77.59 -23.39
C ASP A 17 -9.23 -76.11 -23.61
N THR A 18 -8.34 -75.19 -23.27
CA THR A 18 -8.54 -73.77 -23.50
C THR A 18 -8.13 -73.36 -24.91
N ASP A 19 -7.05 -73.90 -25.43
CA ASP A 19 -6.54 -73.68 -26.79
C ASP A 19 -7.44 -74.27 -27.88
N GLU A 20 -8.16 -75.40 -27.58
CA GLU A 20 -9.13 -76.03 -28.44
C GLU A 20 -10.55 -75.44 -28.34
N GLY A 21 -10.75 -74.33 -27.56
CA GLY A 21 -12.03 -73.64 -27.42
C GLY A 21 -13.12 -74.40 -26.66
N ALA A 22 -12.80 -75.57 -26.06
CA ALA A 22 -13.74 -76.40 -25.31
C ALA A 22 -14.14 -75.83 -23.94
N ARG A 23 -13.43 -74.78 -23.45
CA ARG A 23 -13.77 -74.01 -22.20
C ARG A 23 -13.46 -72.50 -22.40
N PRO A 24 -14.34 -71.61 -21.92
CA PRO A 24 -14.00 -70.20 -21.91
C PRO A 24 -12.73 -69.98 -21.06
N ALA A 25 -11.77 -69.24 -21.58
CA ALA A 25 -10.51 -68.91 -20.89
C ALA A 25 -10.81 -68.32 -19.54
N THR A 26 -10.51 -69.10 -18.46
CA THR A 26 -10.47 -68.52 -17.11
C THR A 26 -9.35 -67.51 -17.05
N ALA A 27 -9.57 -66.39 -16.37
CA ALA A 27 -8.88 -65.10 -16.36
C ALA A 27 -7.35 -65.07 -16.10
N SER A 28 -6.62 -66.15 -16.38
CA SER A 28 -5.15 -66.23 -16.27
C SER A 28 -4.39 -65.96 -17.55
N GLY A 29 -5.10 -65.63 -18.66
CA GLY A 29 -4.54 -65.45 -20.00
C GLY A 29 -4.80 -64.07 -20.57
N GLU A 30 -4.72 -63.02 -19.78
CA GLU A 30 -4.69 -61.67 -20.38
C GLU A 30 -3.49 -61.56 -21.32
N SER A 31 -3.74 -61.27 -22.60
CA SER A 31 -2.67 -61.06 -23.57
C SER A 31 -1.76 -59.92 -23.08
N ALA A 32 -0.47 -59.99 -23.39
CA ALA A 32 0.49 -58.92 -23.03
C ALA A 32 0.00 -57.55 -23.48
N GLU A 33 -0.67 -57.52 -24.64
CA GLU A 33 -1.28 -56.31 -25.23
C GLU A 33 -2.43 -55.75 -24.35
N LEU A 34 -3.32 -56.59 -23.83
CA LEU A 34 -4.43 -56.15 -23.00
C LEU A 34 -3.93 -55.60 -21.67
N ARG A 35 -2.90 -56.20 -21.09
CA ARG A 35 -2.22 -55.66 -19.87
C ARG A 35 -1.57 -54.31 -20.14
N GLU A 36 -0.89 -54.16 -21.26
CA GLU A 36 -0.28 -52.90 -21.65
C GLU A 36 -1.33 -51.81 -21.96
N ALA A 37 -2.41 -52.17 -22.64
CA ALA A 37 -3.54 -51.25 -22.89
C ALA A 37 -4.17 -50.77 -21.56
N ARG A 38 -4.42 -51.66 -20.61
CA ARG A 38 -4.94 -51.28 -19.28
C ARG A 38 -3.99 -50.37 -18.49
N LYS A 39 -2.67 -50.62 -18.55
CA LYS A 39 -1.67 -49.72 -17.97
C LYS A 39 -1.71 -48.32 -18.62
N ARG A 40 -1.86 -48.28 -19.94
CA ARG A 40 -1.95 -47.04 -20.70
C ARG A 40 -3.21 -46.26 -20.39
N ILE A 41 -4.36 -46.91 -20.33
CA ILE A 41 -5.63 -46.29 -19.90
C ILE A 41 -5.50 -45.68 -18.51
N ARG A 42 -5.01 -46.47 -17.55
CA ARG A 42 -4.84 -46.01 -16.19
C ARG A 42 -3.90 -44.78 -16.08
N LEU A 43 -2.85 -44.77 -16.89
CA LEU A 43 -1.94 -43.62 -16.95
C LEU A 43 -2.64 -42.37 -17.51
N LEU A 44 -3.39 -42.53 -18.59
CA LEU A 44 -4.14 -41.41 -19.20
C LEU A 44 -5.24 -40.88 -18.29
N GLU A 45 -5.92 -41.73 -17.52
CA GLU A 45 -6.90 -41.32 -16.51
C GLU A 45 -6.24 -40.50 -15.42
N GLN A 46 -5.05 -40.92 -14.94
CA GLN A 46 -4.26 -40.15 -13.94
C GLN A 46 -3.80 -38.81 -14.52
N GLU A 47 -3.31 -38.76 -15.73
CA GLU A 47 -2.90 -37.53 -16.41
C GLU A 47 -4.09 -36.55 -16.58
N ASN A 48 -5.25 -37.03 -16.98
CA ASN A 48 -6.48 -36.24 -17.11
C ASN A 48 -6.94 -35.67 -15.75
N GLU A 49 -6.88 -36.46 -14.68
CA GLU A 49 -7.24 -35.98 -13.35
C GLU A 49 -6.29 -34.88 -12.86
N VAL A 50 -4.97 -35.04 -13.11
CA VAL A 50 -3.99 -33.98 -12.81
C VAL A 50 -4.31 -32.70 -13.57
N LEU A 51 -4.56 -32.79 -14.88
CA LEU A 51 -4.87 -31.63 -15.73
C LEU A 51 -6.15 -30.92 -15.29
N ARG A 52 -7.21 -31.68 -14.97
CA ARG A 52 -8.49 -31.14 -14.50
C ARG A 52 -8.31 -30.32 -13.20
N ARG A 53 -7.60 -30.89 -12.23
CA ARG A 53 -7.35 -30.20 -10.95
C ARG A 53 -6.35 -29.07 -11.08
N ALA A 54 -5.33 -29.22 -11.92
CA ALA A 54 -4.37 -28.17 -12.18
C ALA A 54 -5.02 -26.92 -12.78
N ALA A 55 -6.02 -27.07 -13.65
CA ALA A 55 -6.75 -25.93 -14.24
C ALA A 55 -7.40 -25.06 -13.15
N ALA A 56 -7.93 -25.65 -12.07
CA ALA A 56 -8.49 -24.91 -10.94
C ALA A 56 -7.41 -24.20 -10.10
N TYR A 57 -6.22 -24.79 -9.97
CA TYR A 57 -5.09 -24.19 -9.26
C TYR A 57 -4.40 -23.08 -10.05
N LEU A 58 -4.26 -23.22 -11.36
CA LEU A 58 -3.59 -22.24 -12.23
C LEU A 58 -4.31 -20.89 -12.30
N SER A 59 -5.62 -20.86 -12.02
CA SER A 59 -6.36 -19.60 -11.88
C SER A 59 -5.93 -18.77 -10.65
N GLN A 60 -5.22 -19.38 -9.71
CA GLN A 60 -4.84 -18.76 -8.43
C GLN A 60 -3.32 -18.62 -8.21
N ALA A 61 -2.48 -19.29 -9.01
CA ALA A 61 -1.05 -19.42 -8.70
C ALA A 61 -0.12 -19.54 -9.90
N ASN A 62 0.81 -18.60 -10.02
CA ASN A 62 1.82 -18.57 -11.08
C ASN A 62 3.21 -19.12 -10.68
N LEU A 63 3.37 -19.72 -9.49
CA LEU A 63 4.67 -20.20 -9.00
C LEU A 63 4.69 -21.72 -8.82
N PRO A 64 5.78 -22.43 -9.23
CA PRO A 64 5.89 -23.89 -9.08
C PRO A 64 5.66 -24.39 -7.64
N LYS A 65 6.10 -23.64 -6.63
CA LYS A 65 5.88 -23.97 -5.20
C LYS A 65 4.41 -24.03 -4.81
N MET A 66 3.54 -23.25 -5.46
CA MET A 66 2.11 -23.22 -5.17
C MET A 66 1.38 -24.46 -5.72
N MET A 67 2.02 -25.24 -6.59
CA MET A 67 1.49 -26.51 -7.11
C MET A 67 1.83 -27.71 -6.20
N TYR A 68 2.77 -27.59 -5.25
CA TYR A 68 3.14 -28.71 -4.37
C TYR A 68 2.01 -29.20 -3.45
N PRO A 69 1.11 -28.34 -2.91
CA PRO A 69 -0.07 -28.80 -2.20
C PRO A 69 -0.95 -29.72 -3.05
N LEU A 70 -1.16 -29.40 -4.34
CA LEU A 70 -1.90 -30.25 -5.28
C LEU A 70 -1.20 -31.59 -5.49
N VAL A 71 0.14 -31.61 -5.66
CA VAL A 71 0.90 -32.86 -5.77
C VAL A 71 0.70 -33.73 -4.53
N ARG A 72 0.75 -33.15 -3.33
CA ARG A 72 0.50 -33.85 -2.07
C ARG A 72 -0.92 -34.40 -1.97
N GLU A 73 -1.91 -33.59 -2.33
CA GLU A 73 -3.34 -33.98 -2.30
C GLU A 73 -3.62 -35.16 -3.23
N LEU A 74 -3.14 -35.10 -4.46
CA LEU A 74 -3.32 -36.18 -5.44
C LEU A 74 -2.60 -37.47 -5.08
N ALA A 75 -1.47 -37.37 -4.36
CA ALA A 75 -0.70 -38.53 -3.90
C ALA A 75 -1.24 -39.16 -2.61
N ALA A 76 -2.14 -38.46 -1.89
CA ALA A 76 -2.67 -38.91 -0.62
C ALA A 76 -3.41 -40.27 -0.75
N ALA A 77 -3.31 -41.13 0.28
CA ALA A 77 -3.97 -42.43 0.28
C ALA A 77 -5.50 -42.33 0.21
N ALA A 78 -6.07 -41.25 0.75
CA ALA A 78 -7.50 -40.97 0.76
C ALA A 78 -8.01 -40.27 -0.52
N ALA A 79 -7.14 -39.98 -1.51
CA ALA A 79 -7.57 -39.33 -2.76
C ALA A 79 -8.48 -40.29 -3.56
N PRO A 80 -9.61 -39.80 -4.12
CA PRO A 80 -10.53 -40.62 -4.91
C PRO A 80 -9.84 -41.33 -6.09
N HIS A 81 -8.90 -40.64 -6.72
CA HIS A 81 -8.00 -41.16 -7.75
C HIS A 81 -6.56 -40.89 -7.35
N ARG A 82 -5.97 -41.81 -6.57
CA ARG A 82 -4.59 -41.70 -6.15
C ARG A 82 -3.64 -41.66 -7.34
N VAL A 83 -2.96 -40.52 -7.53
CA VAL A 83 -1.99 -40.32 -8.60
C VAL A 83 -0.57 -40.31 -8.02
N PRO A 84 0.36 -41.13 -8.55
CA PRO A 84 1.75 -41.13 -8.08
C PRO A 84 2.39 -39.74 -8.29
N VAL A 85 3.22 -39.33 -7.30
CA VAL A 85 3.99 -38.07 -7.36
C VAL A 85 4.76 -37.91 -8.68
N ALA A 86 5.32 -39.02 -9.17
CA ALA A 86 6.08 -39.02 -10.42
C ALA A 86 5.23 -38.62 -11.64
N VAL A 87 3.97 -39.07 -11.71
CA VAL A 87 3.03 -38.74 -12.79
C VAL A 87 2.63 -37.28 -12.68
N THR A 88 2.21 -36.84 -11.49
CA THR A 88 1.80 -35.45 -11.27
C THR A 88 2.92 -34.47 -11.59
N CYS A 89 4.13 -34.73 -11.10
CA CYS A 89 5.28 -33.85 -11.37
C CYS A 89 5.63 -33.80 -12.86
N ARG A 90 5.54 -34.94 -13.58
CA ARG A 90 5.79 -34.97 -15.03
C ARG A 90 4.77 -34.15 -15.80
N VAL A 91 3.48 -34.31 -15.49
CA VAL A 91 2.39 -33.58 -16.16
C VAL A 91 2.49 -32.08 -15.92
N LEU A 92 2.85 -31.66 -14.69
CA LEU A 92 2.98 -30.26 -14.32
C LEU A 92 4.35 -29.65 -14.65
N GLY A 93 5.27 -30.41 -15.28
CA GLY A 93 6.63 -29.92 -15.57
C GLY A 93 7.47 -29.62 -14.33
N LEU A 94 7.18 -30.26 -13.18
CA LEU A 94 7.86 -30.03 -11.90
C LEU A 94 8.94 -31.08 -11.66
N ALA A 95 10.10 -30.62 -11.11
CA ALA A 95 11.10 -31.54 -10.62
C ALA A 95 10.67 -32.18 -9.30
N ARG A 96 10.88 -33.50 -9.15
CA ARG A 96 10.45 -34.27 -7.94
C ARG A 96 11.25 -33.89 -6.70
N GLN A 97 12.55 -33.63 -6.82
CA GLN A 97 13.43 -33.38 -5.69
C GLN A 97 13.08 -32.09 -4.92
N PRO A 98 12.75 -30.96 -5.55
CA PRO A 98 12.21 -29.77 -4.88
C PRO A 98 10.88 -30.02 -4.15
N TYR A 99 10.01 -30.87 -4.72
CA TYR A 99 8.76 -31.27 -4.06
C TYR A 99 9.03 -32.01 -2.75
N TYR A 100 9.90 -33.02 -2.73
CA TYR A 100 10.21 -33.76 -1.50
C TYR A 100 10.92 -32.88 -0.45
N ARG A 101 11.75 -31.94 -0.88
CA ARG A 101 12.35 -30.96 0.01
C ARG A 101 11.28 -30.06 0.63
N TRP A 102 10.32 -29.59 -0.16
CA TRP A 102 9.18 -28.86 0.35
C TRP A 102 8.30 -29.70 1.27
N LEU A 103 8.09 -30.96 0.97
CA LEU A 103 7.29 -31.86 1.84
C LEU A 103 7.94 -32.05 3.22
N ALA A 104 9.27 -32.11 3.28
CA ALA A 104 10.03 -32.21 4.53
C ALA A 104 10.02 -30.88 5.32
N SER A 105 9.99 -29.75 4.65
CA SER A 105 9.96 -28.40 5.27
C SER A 105 9.09 -27.46 4.44
N PRO A 106 7.76 -27.50 4.62
CA PRO A 106 6.81 -26.71 3.83
C PRO A 106 6.98 -25.19 4.01
N VAL A 107 7.41 -24.75 5.18
CA VAL A 107 7.70 -23.35 5.51
C VAL A 107 9.17 -23.25 5.89
N THR A 108 9.93 -22.52 5.07
CA THR A 108 11.33 -22.24 5.37
C THR A 108 11.48 -21.00 6.24
N GLY A 109 12.60 -20.84 6.94
CA GLY A 109 12.90 -19.60 7.66
C GLY A 109 12.86 -18.36 6.77
N SER A 110 13.23 -18.49 5.49
CA SER A 110 13.11 -17.41 4.49
C SER A 110 11.67 -17.06 4.19
N ASP A 111 10.78 -18.06 4.04
CA ASP A 111 9.35 -17.81 3.77
C ASP A 111 8.70 -17.12 4.98
N LEU A 112 9.09 -17.54 6.20
CA LEU A 112 8.62 -16.92 7.44
C LEU A 112 9.09 -15.47 7.56
N ALA A 113 10.38 -15.20 7.31
CA ALA A 113 10.93 -13.84 7.32
C ALA A 113 10.26 -12.95 6.25
N GLU A 114 9.96 -13.50 5.07
CA GLU A 114 9.23 -12.77 4.02
C GLU A 114 7.79 -12.46 4.45
N ALA A 115 7.11 -13.39 5.14
CA ALA A 115 5.77 -13.17 5.67
C ALA A 115 5.74 -12.04 6.72
N TYR A 116 6.70 -12.00 7.66
CA TYR A 116 6.79 -10.89 8.62
C TYR A 116 7.03 -9.54 7.93
N ARG A 117 7.93 -9.49 6.95
CA ARG A 117 8.18 -8.30 6.14
C ARG A 117 6.94 -7.84 5.37
N ALA A 118 6.22 -8.79 4.78
CA ALA A 118 4.97 -8.51 4.08
C ALA A 118 3.90 -7.96 5.04
N ASN A 119 3.74 -8.56 6.22
CA ASN A 119 2.80 -8.08 7.23
C ASN A 119 3.12 -6.64 7.68
N ALA A 120 4.38 -6.33 7.97
CA ALA A 120 4.78 -4.99 8.36
C ALA A 120 4.52 -3.95 7.26
N LEU A 121 4.79 -4.29 5.99
CA LEU A 121 4.47 -3.43 4.84
C LEU A 121 2.95 -3.31 4.63
N PHE A 122 2.19 -4.38 4.84
CA PHE A 122 0.73 -4.36 4.74
C PHE A 122 0.09 -3.47 5.81
N ASP A 123 0.51 -3.61 7.06
CA ASP A 123 -0.01 -2.79 8.15
C ASP A 123 0.27 -1.30 7.91
N ALA A 124 1.47 -0.97 7.47
CA ALA A 124 1.82 0.39 7.08
C ALA A 124 0.98 0.90 5.90
N HIS A 125 0.71 0.06 4.88
CA HIS A 125 -0.11 0.43 3.72
C HIS A 125 -1.59 0.57 4.08
N ARG A 126 -2.13 -0.31 4.94
CA ARG A 126 -3.51 -0.23 5.43
C ARG A 126 -3.76 1.07 6.18
N ASP A 127 -2.80 1.46 7.02
CA ASP A 127 -2.91 2.68 7.81
C ASP A 127 -2.72 3.96 6.97
N ASP A 128 -1.80 3.93 6.01
CA ASP A 128 -1.48 5.06 5.12
C ASP A 128 -1.40 4.61 3.64
N PRO A 129 -2.54 4.37 2.98
CA PRO A 129 -2.61 3.85 1.60
C PRO A 129 -1.97 4.74 0.53
N GLU A 130 -1.68 5.99 0.86
CA GLU A 130 -0.98 6.93 -0.02
C GLU A 130 0.54 6.75 -0.03
N PHE A 131 1.10 6.00 0.92
CA PHE A 131 2.53 5.78 0.98
C PHE A 131 2.98 4.82 -0.14
N GLY A 132 4.01 5.23 -0.87
CA GLY A 132 4.73 4.34 -1.78
C GLY A 132 5.71 3.46 -1.01
N HIS A 133 6.22 2.40 -1.67
CA HIS A 133 7.09 1.37 -1.05
C HIS A 133 8.25 1.91 -0.21
N ARG A 134 8.77 3.12 -0.50
CA ARG A 134 9.87 3.72 0.28
C ARG A 134 9.43 4.18 1.67
N PHE A 135 8.24 4.79 1.75
CA PHE A 135 7.69 5.19 3.04
C PHE A 135 7.18 3.98 3.81
N LEU A 136 6.56 3.01 3.13
CA LEU A 136 6.18 1.73 3.75
C LEU A 136 7.39 1.01 4.33
N LEU A 137 8.54 1.05 3.64
CA LEU A 137 9.80 0.51 4.15
C LEU A 137 10.29 1.25 5.40
N ASP A 138 10.20 2.59 5.42
CA ASP A 138 10.60 3.39 6.59
C ASP A 138 9.70 3.07 7.80
N GLU A 139 8.40 2.87 7.61
CA GLU A 139 7.46 2.43 8.66
C GLU A 139 7.74 0.99 9.12
N ALA A 140 7.96 0.06 8.20
CA ALA A 140 8.30 -1.33 8.55
C ALA A 140 9.61 -1.41 9.36
N ARG A 141 10.62 -0.59 9.02
CA ARG A 141 11.87 -0.50 9.80
C ARG A 141 11.64 0.09 11.19
N ALA A 142 10.78 1.09 11.31
CA ALA A 142 10.40 1.66 12.61
C ALA A 142 9.64 0.64 13.49
N ALA A 143 8.94 -0.32 12.87
CA ALA A 143 8.30 -1.46 13.53
C ALA A 143 9.25 -2.62 13.83
N GLY A 144 10.55 -2.52 13.50
CA GLY A 144 11.57 -3.52 13.78
C GLY A 144 11.89 -4.47 12.62
N GLU A 145 11.18 -4.36 11.48
CA GLU A 145 11.41 -5.24 10.32
C GLU A 145 12.48 -4.68 9.39
N SER A 146 13.63 -5.34 9.33
CA SER A 146 14.74 -4.96 8.45
C SER A 146 14.65 -5.63 7.08
N MET A 147 14.70 -4.82 6.02
CA MET A 147 14.79 -5.31 4.65
C MET A 147 15.40 -4.28 3.70
N ALA A 148 15.93 -4.75 2.55
CA ALA A 148 16.40 -3.88 1.48
C ALA A 148 15.22 -3.20 0.74
N GLU A 149 15.45 -2.01 0.17
CA GLU A 149 14.43 -1.28 -0.60
C GLU A 149 13.88 -2.12 -1.77
N ARG A 150 14.76 -2.87 -2.46
CA ARG A 150 14.34 -3.77 -3.55
C ARG A 150 13.40 -4.87 -3.09
N THR A 151 13.60 -5.41 -1.89
CA THR A 151 12.71 -6.43 -1.29
C THR A 151 11.34 -5.82 -0.99
N ALA A 152 11.29 -4.65 -0.35
CA ALA A 152 10.05 -3.93 -0.08
C ALA A 152 9.29 -3.60 -1.38
N TRP A 153 10.00 -3.12 -2.41
CA TRP A 153 9.41 -2.86 -3.72
C TRP A 153 8.80 -4.12 -4.34
N ARG A 154 9.52 -5.26 -4.30
CA ARG A 154 9.03 -6.54 -4.85
C ARG A 154 7.77 -6.99 -4.13
N ILE A 155 7.79 -7.01 -2.79
CA ILE A 155 6.63 -7.42 -1.99
C ILE A 155 5.42 -6.51 -2.26
N CYS A 156 5.60 -5.19 -2.29
CA CYS A 156 4.52 -4.26 -2.61
C CYS A 156 3.97 -4.46 -4.03
N ARG A 157 4.85 -4.70 -5.02
CA ARG A 157 4.45 -4.99 -6.40
C ARG A 157 3.64 -6.28 -6.50
N ASP A 158 4.11 -7.35 -5.89
CA ASP A 158 3.50 -8.68 -5.99
C ASP A 158 2.13 -8.74 -5.30
N ASN A 159 1.89 -7.84 -4.33
CA ASN A 159 0.62 -7.71 -3.62
C ASN A 159 -0.24 -6.52 -4.10
N GLY A 160 0.21 -5.74 -5.09
CA GLY A 160 -0.55 -4.61 -5.61
C GLY A 160 -0.66 -3.42 -4.64
N TRP A 161 0.24 -3.29 -3.66
CA TRP A 161 0.23 -2.19 -2.67
C TRP A 161 0.91 -0.95 -3.24
N TRP A 162 0.17 -0.25 -4.07
CA TRP A 162 0.61 0.98 -4.71
C TRP A 162 0.07 2.19 -3.97
N SER A 163 0.82 3.29 -4.01
CA SER A 163 0.33 4.57 -3.51
C SER A 163 -0.97 4.97 -4.23
N ALA A 164 -2.01 5.29 -3.45
CA ALA A 164 -3.28 5.75 -3.98
C ALA A 164 -3.14 7.18 -4.55
N PHE A 165 -2.89 7.30 -5.86
CA PHE A 165 -2.87 8.58 -6.56
C PHE A 165 -4.25 8.89 -7.16
N GLY A 166 -4.93 9.92 -6.64
CA GLY A 166 -6.12 10.49 -7.27
C GLY A 166 -5.78 11.15 -8.63
N LYS A 167 -6.71 11.12 -9.59
CA LYS A 167 -6.58 11.88 -10.85
C LYS A 167 -6.49 13.37 -10.54
N ARG A 168 -5.54 14.09 -11.18
CA ARG A 168 -5.48 15.56 -11.13
C ARG A 168 -6.77 16.14 -11.71
N ARG A 169 -7.55 16.84 -10.89
CA ARG A 169 -8.64 17.70 -11.38
C ARG A 169 -8.04 18.97 -11.94
N GLY A 170 -8.57 19.44 -13.08
CA GLY A 170 -8.16 20.71 -13.70
C GLY A 170 -8.39 21.89 -12.75
N ARG A 171 -7.47 22.84 -12.74
CA ARG A 171 -7.57 24.09 -11.96
C ARG A 171 -8.80 24.87 -12.39
N GLY A 172 -9.68 25.19 -11.44
CA GLY A 172 -10.74 26.17 -11.65
C GLY A 172 -10.16 27.56 -11.94
N LYS A 173 -10.87 28.40 -12.73
CA LYS A 173 -10.49 29.79 -13.03
C LYS A 173 -10.44 30.58 -11.71
N ASN A 174 -9.27 31.13 -11.38
CA ASN A 174 -9.10 32.00 -10.23
C ASN A 174 -9.86 33.31 -10.41
N ALA A 175 -10.58 33.75 -9.38
CA ALA A 175 -11.16 35.09 -9.32
C ALA A 175 -10.05 36.16 -9.39
N LYS A 176 -10.34 37.34 -9.99
CA LYS A 176 -9.37 38.45 -10.08
C LYS A 176 -8.90 38.85 -8.68
N ALA A 177 -7.60 38.76 -8.44
CA ALA A 177 -6.98 39.21 -7.18
C ALA A 177 -7.03 40.74 -7.07
N GLY A 178 -7.32 41.24 -5.87
CA GLY A 178 -7.29 42.69 -5.62
C GLY A 178 -5.89 43.24 -5.31
N PRO A 179 -5.73 44.54 -5.07
CA PRO A 179 -4.45 45.15 -4.74
C PRO A 179 -3.83 44.57 -3.47
N PRO A 180 -2.50 44.52 -3.36
CA PRO A 180 -1.84 44.00 -2.16
C PRO A 180 -2.04 45.00 -0.98
N VAL A 181 -2.05 44.46 0.25
CA VAL A 181 -2.02 45.23 1.51
C VAL A 181 -0.61 45.21 2.12
N HIS A 182 0.18 44.20 1.73
CA HIS A 182 1.56 44.02 2.17
C HIS A 182 2.45 43.75 0.96
N ASP A 183 3.73 44.13 1.05
CA ASP A 183 4.75 43.85 0.04
C ASP A 183 5.11 42.35 0.04
N ASP A 184 5.68 41.89 -1.08
CA ASP A 184 6.24 40.52 -1.19
C ASP A 184 7.64 40.48 -0.57
N LEU A 185 7.69 40.10 0.72
CA LEU A 185 8.94 39.98 1.46
C LEU A 185 9.62 38.63 1.23
N VAL A 186 8.88 37.61 0.77
CA VAL A 186 9.37 36.23 0.63
C VAL A 186 10.10 36.03 -0.69
N ARG A 187 9.65 36.69 -1.77
CA ARG A 187 10.29 36.64 -3.11
C ARG A 187 10.58 35.21 -3.59
N ARG A 188 9.71 34.26 -3.24
CA ARG A 188 9.82 32.80 -3.52
C ARG A 188 10.95 32.09 -2.77
N ASP A 189 11.60 32.69 -1.83
CA ASP A 189 12.48 31.99 -0.90
C ASP A 189 11.65 31.43 0.25
N PHE A 190 11.32 30.13 0.13
CA PHE A 190 10.57 29.38 1.14
C PHE A 190 11.51 28.60 2.06
N THR A 191 12.58 29.25 2.53
CA THR A 191 13.50 28.75 3.56
C THR A 191 13.36 29.52 4.85
N ALA A 192 13.68 28.90 5.97
CA ALA A 192 13.69 29.54 7.27
C ALA A 192 14.80 28.94 8.14
N ALA A 193 15.57 29.79 8.82
CA ALA A 193 16.68 29.35 9.66
C ALA A 193 16.22 28.75 11.02
N GLY A 194 14.96 28.94 11.38
CA GLY A 194 14.38 28.43 12.62
C GLY A 194 12.87 28.48 12.62
N PRO A 195 12.22 27.90 13.63
CA PRO A 195 10.78 27.95 13.77
C PRO A 195 10.26 29.37 13.98
N ASN A 196 9.01 29.61 13.58
CA ASN A 196 8.32 30.90 13.74
C ASN A 196 9.05 32.11 13.08
N ARG A 197 9.77 31.87 11.98
CA ARG A 197 10.36 32.92 11.13
C ARG A 197 9.53 33.22 9.92
N LEU A 198 8.99 32.16 9.28
CA LEU A 198 8.15 32.29 8.09
C LEU A 198 7.00 31.31 8.15
N TRP A 199 5.79 31.82 8.15
CA TRP A 199 4.57 31.06 8.03
C TRP A 199 3.92 31.32 6.68
N LEU A 200 3.41 30.28 6.04
CA LEU A 200 2.61 30.34 4.84
C LEU A 200 1.16 30.02 5.20
N THR A 201 0.23 30.79 4.63
CA THR A 201 -1.20 30.53 4.85
C THR A 201 -1.97 30.54 3.56
N ASP A 202 -2.99 29.70 3.49
CA ASP A 202 -3.87 29.61 2.30
C ASP A 202 -5.19 28.92 2.69
N ILE A 203 -6.19 29.01 1.80
CA ILE A 203 -7.53 28.46 1.99
C ILE A 203 -7.84 27.47 0.87
N THR A 204 -8.33 26.29 1.26
CA THR A 204 -8.90 25.31 0.32
C THR A 204 -10.38 25.07 0.61
N GLU A 205 -11.12 24.59 -0.41
CA GLU A 205 -12.52 24.22 -0.28
C GLU A 205 -12.77 22.80 -0.78
N HIS A 206 -13.76 22.15 -0.19
CA HIS A 206 -14.23 20.84 -0.64
C HIS A 206 -15.75 20.72 -0.51
N ALA A 207 -16.39 20.04 -1.48
CA ALA A 207 -17.83 19.80 -1.47
C ALA A 207 -18.20 18.62 -0.55
N THR A 208 -19.28 18.76 0.18
CA THR A 208 -19.97 17.68 0.93
C THR A 208 -21.44 17.63 0.53
N GLY A 209 -22.18 16.63 0.95
CA GLY A 209 -23.63 16.55 0.76
C GLY A 209 -24.40 17.77 1.33
N GLU A 210 -23.86 18.39 2.38
CA GLU A 210 -24.43 19.59 3.01
C GLU A 210 -23.94 20.91 2.38
N GLY A 211 -23.11 20.84 1.34
CA GLY A 211 -22.48 21.99 0.70
C GLY A 211 -20.98 22.10 1.01
N LYS A 212 -20.37 23.24 0.69
CA LYS A 212 -18.92 23.44 0.81
C LYS A 212 -18.44 23.49 2.27
N LEU A 213 -17.25 22.96 2.50
CA LEU A 213 -16.44 23.12 3.72
C LEU A 213 -15.14 23.81 3.33
N TYR A 214 -14.69 24.76 4.12
CA TYR A 214 -13.47 25.54 3.89
C TYR A 214 -12.47 25.28 5.01
N LEU A 215 -11.20 25.09 4.65
CA LEU A 215 -10.07 24.96 5.54
C LEU A 215 -9.08 26.09 5.26
N CYS A 216 -8.76 26.90 6.27
CA CYS A 216 -7.60 27.75 6.27
C CYS A 216 -6.53 27.09 7.12
N ALA A 217 -5.30 26.98 6.61
CA ALA A 217 -4.15 26.40 7.32
C ALA A 217 -2.98 27.36 7.33
N VAL A 218 -2.23 27.36 8.44
CA VAL A 218 -0.98 28.10 8.63
C VAL A 218 0.14 27.09 8.82
N LYS A 219 1.16 27.16 7.95
CA LYS A 219 2.28 26.22 7.90
C LYS A 219 3.58 26.91 8.22
N ASP A 220 4.32 26.40 9.19
CA ASP A 220 5.69 26.82 9.45
C ASP A 220 6.62 26.24 8.36
N VAL A 221 7.37 27.11 7.71
CA VAL A 221 8.27 26.72 6.61
C VAL A 221 9.45 25.89 7.14
N TYR A 222 9.95 26.18 8.34
CA TYR A 222 11.09 25.48 8.92
C TYR A 222 10.85 23.98 9.08
N SER A 223 9.78 23.63 9.76
CA SER A 223 9.45 22.23 10.09
C SER A 223 8.39 21.59 9.19
N SER A 224 7.81 22.37 8.29
CA SER A 224 6.60 21.97 7.54
C SER A 224 5.37 21.69 8.40
N ARG A 225 5.39 21.99 9.69
CA ARG A 225 4.28 21.75 10.63
C ARG A 225 3.11 22.68 10.31
N ILE A 226 1.89 22.17 10.36
CA ILE A 226 0.69 23.01 10.37
C ILE A 226 0.50 23.51 11.80
N VAL A 227 0.90 24.76 12.01
CA VAL A 227 0.92 25.40 13.33
C VAL A 227 -0.44 25.92 13.76
N GLY A 228 -1.31 26.22 12.79
CA GLY A 228 -2.69 26.63 13.06
C GLY A 228 -3.61 26.29 11.91
N TYR A 229 -4.86 26.06 12.19
CA TYR A 229 -5.90 25.90 11.18
C TYR A 229 -7.29 26.21 11.71
N SER A 230 -8.20 26.51 10.80
CA SER A 230 -9.62 26.71 11.08
C SER A 230 -10.47 26.14 9.96
N ILE A 231 -11.62 25.54 10.34
CA ILE A 231 -12.54 24.88 9.40
C ILE A 231 -13.93 25.48 9.57
N ASP A 232 -14.56 25.92 8.49
CA ASP A 232 -15.89 26.55 8.53
C ASP A 232 -16.71 26.24 7.26
N ALA A 233 -18.02 26.36 7.38
CA ALA A 233 -18.97 26.26 6.26
C ALA A 233 -18.93 27.49 5.34
N ARG A 234 -18.29 28.58 5.75
CA ARG A 234 -18.25 29.86 5.03
C ARG A 234 -16.83 30.39 4.90
N MET A 235 -16.45 30.84 3.73
CA MET A 235 -15.15 31.46 3.44
C MET A 235 -15.16 32.96 3.81
N LYS A 236 -15.27 33.26 5.11
CA LYS A 236 -15.21 34.64 5.66
C LYS A 236 -13.80 34.96 6.16
N SER A 237 -13.49 36.24 6.35
CA SER A 237 -12.22 36.67 6.99
C SER A 237 -12.02 36.07 8.38
N SER A 238 -13.08 35.80 9.14
CA SER A 238 -13.02 35.09 10.42
C SER A 238 -12.40 33.70 10.34
N LEU A 239 -12.45 33.02 9.18
CA LEU A 239 -11.78 31.73 8.96
C LEU A 239 -10.25 31.92 9.02
N ALA A 240 -9.71 32.89 8.28
CA ALA A 240 -8.28 33.18 8.30
C ALA A 240 -7.81 33.71 9.66
N VAL A 241 -8.59 34.58 10.30
CA VAL A 241 -8.31 35.11 11.65
C VAL A 241 -8.20 33.97 12.66
N ARG A 242 -9.18 33.06 12.73
CA ARG A 242 -9.14 31.93 13.68
C ARG A 242 -7.97 30.97 13.40
N ALA A 243 -7.60 30.77 12.13
CA ALA A 243 -6.43 29.96 11.81
C ALA A 243 -5.13 30.59 12.33
N LEU A 244 -4.99 31.91 12.16
CA LEU A 244 -3.84 32.66 12.66
C LEU A 244 -3.79 32.69 14.18
N GLU A 245 -4.90 32.99 14.86
CA GLU A 245 -5.00 32.99 16.34
C GLU A 245 -4.70 31.58 16.89
N SER A 246 -5.17 30.52 16.24
CA SER A 246 -4.81 29.13 16.58
C SER A 246 -3.31 28.87 16.47
N ALA A 247 -2.65 29.42 15.45
CA ALA A 247 -1.21 29.29 15.27
C ALA A 247 -0.44 30.06 16.40
N VAL A 248 -0.83 31.29 16.70
CA VAL A 248 -0.26 32.08 17.76
C VAL A 248 -0.41 31.39 19.12
N ALA A 249 -1.63 30.89 19.43
CA ALA A 249 -1.87 30.21 20.71
C ALA A 249 -1.04 28.93 20.89
N ARG A 250 -0.75 28.21 19.80
CA ARG A 250 0.07 26.98 19.84
C ARG A 250 1.58 27.25 19.88
N ARG A 251 2.03 28.41 19.40
CA ARG A 251 3.46 28.69 19.24
C ARG A 251 4.01 29.65 20.31
N GLY A 252 3.17 30.45 20.94
CA GLY A 252 3.53 31.39 21.97
C GLY A 252 4.32 32.58 21.45
N GLN A 253 5.65 32.50 21.44
CA GLN A 253 6.52 33.58 20.94
C GLN A 253 6.58 33.58 19.41
N VAL A 254 5.93 34.57 18.78
CA VAL A 254 5.81 34.69 17.34
C VAL A 254 6.13 36.10 16.81
N ALA A 255 6.50 37.02 17.67
CA ALA A 255 6.86 38.39 17.27
C ALA A 255 7.94 38.39 16.18
N GLY A 256 7.76 39.20 15.15
CA GLY A 256 8.64 39.27 14.00
C GLY A 256 8.48 38.12 12.97
N CYS A 257 7.59 37.15 13.21
CA CYS A 257 7.32 36.09 12.24
C CYS A 257 6.62 36.67 10.99
N THR A 258 7.15 36.39 9.83
CA THR A 258 6.52 36.77 8.56
C THR A 258 5.39 35.82 8.21
N VAL A 259 4.19 36.33 7.97
CA VAL A 259 3.01 35.56 7.52
C VAL A 259 2.74 35.87 6.07
N HIS A 260 3.03 34.92 5.20
CA HIS A 260 2.86 35.07 3.75
C HIS A 260 1.58 34.42 3.27
N SER A 261 0.79 35.14 2.48
CA SER A 261 -0.48 34.71 1.92
C SER A 261 -0.62 35.10 0.45
N ASP A 262 -1.65 34.55 -0.21
CA ASP A 262 -2.14 35.10 -1.47
C ASP A 262 -2.86 36.44 -1.22
N ARG A 263 -3.30 37.08 -2.32
CA ARG A 263 -4.08 38.34 -2.27
C ARG A 263 -5.57 38.12 -2.09
N GLY A 264 -5.98 37.02 -1.47
CA GLY A 264 -7.38 36.73 -1.13
C GLY A 264 -8.00 37.80 -0.24
N SER A 265 -9.30 38.11 -0.44
CA SER A 265 -10.00 39.14 0.35
C SER A 265 -9.99 38.86 1.85
N GLN A 266 -9.88 37.59 2.26
CA GLN A 266 -9.83 37.17 3.64
C GLN A 266 -8.56 37.66 4.33
N PHE A 267 -7.41 37.55 3.65
CA PHE A 267 -6.08 37.96 4.16
C PHE A 267 -5.86 39.48 4.06
N ARG A 268 -6.60 40.17 3.20
CA ARG A 268 -6.59 41.63 3.07
C ARG A 268 -7.57 42.35 4.01
N SER A 269 -8.37 41.59 4.75
CA SER A 269 -9.39 42.16 5.65
C SER A 269 -8.75 42.93 6.80
N ARG A 270 -9.37 44.06 7.21
CA ARG A 270 -8.95 44.82 8.38
C ARG A 270 -8.78 43.93 9.62
N LYS A 271 -9.66 42.94 9.79
CA LYS A 271 -9.60 42.00 10.96
C LYS A 271 -8.32 41.18 10.95
N PHE A 272 -7.93 40.63 9.78
CA PHE A 272 -6.70 39.85 9.65
C PHE A 272 -5.45 40.69 9.88
N VAL A 273 -5.40 41.87 9.25
CA VAL A 273 -4.30 42.84 9.46
C VAL A 273 -4.18 43.31 10.91
N SER A 274 -5.31 43.52 11.60
CA SER A 274 -5.31 43.88 13.03
C SER A 274 -4.77 42.75 13.92
N VAL A 275 -5.00 41.49 13.58
CA VAL A 275 -4.42 40.33 14.31
C VAL A 275 -2.92 40.23 14.07
N LEU A 276 -2.45 40.47 12.84
CA LEU A 276 -1.01 40.53 12.57
C LEU A 276 -0.34 41.60 13.47
N ALA A 277 -0.88 42.82 13.48
CA ALA A 277 -0.34 43.91 14.29
C ALA A 277 -0.40 43.63 15.81
N ARG A 278 -1.48 43.01 16.30
CA ARG A 278 -1.64 42.67 17.74
C ARG A 278 -0.57 41.72 18.25
N HIS A 279 -0.05 40.86 17.41
CA HIS A 279 0.92 39.83 17.75
C HIS A 279 2.31 40.12 17.20
N ASP A 280 2.58 41.33 16.74
CA ASP A 280 3.85 41.79 16.13
C ASP A 280 4.29 40.88 14.97
N LEU A 281 3.31 40.37 14.18
CA LEU A 281 3.55 39.57 13.01
C LEU A 281 3.72 40.47 11.78
N VAL A 282 4.60 40.09 10.86
CA VAL A 282 4.88 40.83 9.64
C VAL A 282 4.08 40.23 8.48
N GLY A 283 3.17 40.99 7.88
CA GLY A 283 2.40 40.54 6.72
C GLY A 283 3.24 40.56 5.45
N SER A 284 3.05 39.54 4.59
CA SER A 284 3.64 39.45 3.26
C SER A 284 2.63 38.86 2.27
N MET A 285 2.62 39.35 1.02
CA MET A 285 1.69 38.90 -0.02
C MET A 285 2.40 38.63 -1.34
N GLY A 286 2.14 37.44 -1.92
CA GLY A 286 2.66 37.05 -3.23
C GLY A 286 2.17 37.92 -4.39
N ARG A 287 2.76 37.76 -5.55
CA ARG A 287 2.38 38.49 -6.79
C ARG A 287 1.15 37.86 -7.46
N VAL A 288 0.40 38.65 -8.21
CA VAL A 288 -0.79 38.15 -8.92
C VAL A 288 -0.38 37.20 -10.03
N GLY A 289 -0.98 36.00 -10.04
CA GLY A 289 -0.87 35.07 -11.17
C GLY A 289 0.46 34.32 -11.29
N ALA A 290 1.36 34.47 -10.35
CA ALA A 290 2.62 33.74 -10.34
C ALA A 290 2.39 32.31 -9.80
N ALA A 291 2.42 31.33 -10.71
CA ALA A 291 2.40 29.91 -10.31
C ALA A 291 3.60 29.61 -9.41
N GLY A 292 3.34 29.06 -8.22
CA GLY A 292 4.38 28.68 -7.26
C GLY A 292 4.67 29.70 -6.15
N ASP A 293 3.98 30.85 -6.08
CA ASP A 293 4.14 31.83 -4.99
C ASP A 293 3.72 31.27 -3.62
N ASN A 294 3.04 30.10 -3.59
CA ASN A 294 2.72 29.38 -2.36
C ASN A 294 2.92 27.85 -2.54
N ALA A 295 3.99 27.45 -3.23
CA ALA A 295 4.25 26.06 -3.61
C ALA A 295 4.23 25.10 -2.40
N ALA A 296 4.69 25.55 -1.23
CA ALA A 296 4.69 24.71 -0.04
C ALA A 296 3.28 24.45 0.54
N MET A 297 2.36 25.44 0.44
CA MET A 297 0.94 25.24 0.77
C MET A 297 0.21 24.44 -0.30
N GLU A 298 0.51 24.70 -1.58
CA GLU A 298 -0.03 23.87 -2.68
C GLU A 298 0.33 22.39 -2.49
N SER A 299 1.57 22.11 -2.10
CA SER A 299 2.03 20.75 -1.80
C SER A 299 1.25 20.13 -0.63
N PHE A 300 1.03 20.88 0.46
CA PHE A 300 0.24 20.41 1.59
C PHE A 300 -1.21 20.11 1.20
N PHE A 301 -1.86 21.03 0.48
CA PHE A 301 -3.24 20.81 0.05
C PHE A 301 -3.37 19.69 -0.98
N ALA A 302 -2.38 19.51 -1.85
CA ALA A 302 -2.36 18.35 -2.76
C ALA A 302 -2.25 17.02 -2.01
N LEU A 303 -1.53 16.99 -0.90
CA LEU A 303 -1.49 15.81 -0.01
C LEU A 303 -2.83 15.61 0.69
N LEU A 304 -3.40 16.66 1.28
CA LEU A 304 -4.72 16.60 1.92
C LEU A 304 -5.79 16.14 0.91
N GLN A 305 -5.75 16.66 -0.31
CA GLN A 305 -6.67 16.28 -1.38
C GLN A 305 -6.64 14.76 -1.62
N LYS A 306 -5.45 14.20 -1.80
CA LYS A 306 -5.27 12.77 -2.08
C LYS A 306 -5.62 11.88 -0.90
N ASN A 307 -5.25 12.30 0.30
CA ASN A 307 -5.27 11.42 1.48
C ASN A 307 -6.58 11.48 2.25
N VAL A 308 -7.34 12.58 2.08
CA VAL A 308 -8.60 12.80 2.79
C VAL A 308 -9.72 13.12 1.81
N LEU A 309 -9.58 14.23 1.06
CA LEU A 309 -10.72 14.83 0.37
C LEU A 309 -11.26 13.95 -0.76
N ASP A 310 -10.38 13.35 -1.57
CA ASP A 310 -10.74 12.51 -2.73
C ASP A 310 -10.92 11.02 -2.38
N ARG A 311 -10.81 10.65 -1.10
CA ARG A 311 -10.90 9.23 -0.67
C ARG A 311 -12.31 8.67 -0.77
N ARG A 312 -13.31 9.51 -0.56
CA ARG A 312 -14.74 9.16 -0.65
C ARG A 312 -15.60 10.42 -0.85
N THR A 313 -16.86 10.23 -1.16
CA THR A 313 -17.87 11.28 -1.03
C THR A 313 -18.21 11.47 0.46
N TRP A 314 -18.29 12.72 0.88
CA TRP A 314 -18.56 13.12 2.26
C TRP A 314 -20.02 13.51 2.40
N ALA A 315 -20.79 12.83 3.24
CA ALA A 315 -22.21 13.14 3.44
C ALA A 315 -22.35 14.46 4.21
N THR A 316 -21.59 14.64 5.28
CA THR A 316 -21.69 15.80 6.17
C THR A 316 -20.38 16.58 6.27
N ARG A 317 -20.51 17.88 6.60
CA ARG A 317 -19.35 18.72 6.92
C ARG A 317 -18.61 18.24 8.17
N GLN A 318 -19.33 17.64 9.12
CA GLN A 318 -18.74 17.17 10.36
C GLN A 318 -17.86 15.93 10.14
N GLU A 319 -18.29 14.98 9.32
CA GLU A 319 -17.45 13.83 8.94
C GLU A 319 -16.16 14.28 8.28
N LEU A 320 -16.24 15.19 7.32
CA LEU A 320 -15.07 15.71 6.65
C LEU A 320 -14.15 16.50 7.60
N ARG A 321 -14.73 17.30 8.51
CA ARG A 321 -13.96 18.02 9.53
C ARG A 321 -13.15 17.09 10.41
N ILE A 322 -13.76 16.02 10.93
CA ILE A 322 -13.10 15.03 11.78
C ILE A 322 -11.96 14.37 11.00
N ALA A 323 -12.20 13.95 9.75
CA ALA A 323 -11.19 13.32 8.92
C ALA A 323 -9.99 14.24 8.65
N ILE A 324 -10.22 15.53 8.33
CA ILE A 324 -9.17 16.53 8.14
C ILE A 324 -8.33 16.69 9.40
N VAL A 325 -8.97 16.91 10.57
CA VAL A 325 -8.28 17.11 11.84
C VAL A 325 -7.46 15.87 12.23
N THR A 326 -8.07 14.68 12.14
CA THR A 326 -7.39 13.43 12.43
C THR A 326 -6.17 13.23 11.54
N TRP A 327 -6.30 13.50 10.24
CA TRP A 327 -5.19 13.36 9.31
C TRP A 327 -4.07 14.36 9.60
N ILE A 328 -4.38 15.64 9.86
CA ILE A 328 -3.36 16.65 10.21
C ILE A 328 -2.61 16.23 11.46
N GLU A 329 -3.32 15.95 12.56
CA GLU A 329 -2.70 15.76 13.87
C GLU A 329 -2.03 14.38 14.01
N ARG A 330 -2.64 13.31 13.48
CA ARG A 330 -2.11 11.96 13.60
C ARG A 330 -1.15 11.61 12.48
N THR A 331 -1.58 11.78 11.21
CA THR A 331 -0.81 11.30 10.06
C THR A 331 0.24 12.30 9.61
N TYR A 332 -0.18 13.53 9.28
CA TYR A 332 0.73 14.52 8.71
C TYR A 332 1.82 14.95 9.71
N HIS A 333 1.46 15.23 10.96
CA HIS A 333 2.40 15.69 11.96
C HIS A 333 3.31 14.60 12.54
N ARG A 334 2.79 13.36 12.74
CA ARG A 334 3.45 12.34 13.56
C ARG A 334 3.89 11.09 12.81
N ARG A 335 3.40 10.86 11.58
CA ARG A 335 3.71 9.65 10.81
C ARG A 335 4.32 9.95 9.45
N ARG A 336 3.96 11.08 8.83
CA ARG A 336 4.43 11.40 7.50
C ARG A 336 5.85 11.97 7.52
N ARG A 337 6.81 11.13 7.21
CA ARG A 337 8.22 11.49 7.05
C ARG A 337 8.43 12.29 5.76
N GLN A 338 9.22 13.36 5.81
CA GLN A 338 9.44 14.27 4.68
C GLN A 338 10.91 14.30 4.27
N ARG A 339 11.19 14.17 2.97
CA ARG A 339 12.57 14.19 2.47
C ARG A 339 13.32 15.47 2.85
N ARG A 340 12.65 16.62 2.78
CA ARG A 340 13.24 17.92 3.16
C ARG A 340 13.57 18.01 4.65
N LEU A 341 13.00 17.17 5.48
CA LEU A 341 13.24 17.09 6.91
C LEU A 341 14.13 15.89 7.26
N ALA A 342 15.04 15.50 6.40
CA ALA A 342 15.93 14.34 6.57
C ALA A 342 15.16 13.04 6.91
N ARG A 343 13.98 12.86 6.31
CA ARG A 343 13.04 11.76 6.56
C ARG A 343 12.46 11.72 7.97
N LEU A 344 12.42 12.85 8.65
CA LEU A 344 11.70 13.01 9.91
C LEU A 344 10.28 13.51 9.64
N THR A 345 9.40 13.29 10.60
CA THR A 345 8.09 13.93 10.66
C THR A 345 8.24 15.39 11.12
N PRO A 346 7.26 16.27 10.87
CA PRO A 346 7.30 17.65 11.37
C PRO A 346 7.53 17.77 12.87
N VAL A 347 6.95 16.86 13.67
CA VAL A 347 7.13 16.87 15.14
C VAL A 347 8.51 16.38 15.53
N GLU A 348 8.97 15.25 14.97
CA GLU A 348 10.34 14.74 15.23
C GLU A 348 11.40 15.77 14.87
N TYR A 349 11.25 16.44 13.72
CA TYR A 349 12.19 17.46 13.27
C TYR A 349 12.29 18.62 14.25
N GLU A 350 11.17 19.18 14.73
CA GLU A 350 11.19 20.23 15.74
C GLU A 350 11.79 19.75 17.07
N THR A 351 11.45 18.53 17.51
CA THR A 351 11.94 17.99 18.78
C THR A 351 13.46 17.80 18.76
N ILE A 352 14.03 17.40 17.63
CA ILE A 352 15.47 17.14 17.50
C ILE A 352 16.26 18.44 17.25
N MET A 353 15.74 19.29 16.35
CA MET A 353 16.52 20.44 15.87
C MET A 353 16.42 21.69 16.75
N ILE A 354 15.34 21.90 17.51
CA ILE A 354 15.21 23.05 18.41
C ILE A 354 16.19 22.97 19.60
N PRO A 355 16.33 21.81 20.30
CA PRO A 355 17.33 21.69 21.35
C PRO A 355 18.78 21.91 20.88
N ALA A 356 19.11 21.42 19.69
CA ALA A 356 20.43 21.59 19.09
C ALA A 356 20.76 23.08 18.81
N ALA A 357 19.77 23.84 18.34
CA ALA A 357 19.93 25.31 18.16
C ALA A 357 20.05 26.09 19.45
N ALA A 358 19.37 25.63 20.52
CA ALA A 358 19.46 26.25 21.84
C ALA A 358 20.80 25.97 22.56
N LEU A 359 21.51 24.90 22.19
CA LEU A 359 22.83 24.54 22.71
C LEU A 359 23.98 25.20 21.92
N ALA A 360 23.69 25.72 20.72
CA ALA A 360 24.67 26.36 19.84
C ALA A 360 24.65 27.90 19.90
N ALA A 361 23.71 28.49 20.65
CA ALA A 361 23.57 29.92 20.92
C ALA A 361 24.06 30.28 22.35
#